data_fc6673ebefdd158f0fbce92f0f0ab7ad
#
_entry.id   fc6673ebefdd158f0fbce92f0f0ab7ad
#
_cell.length_a   1.000
_cell.length_b   1.000
_cell.length_c   1.000
_cell.angle_alpha   90.00
_cell.angle_beta   90.00
_cell.angle_gamma   90.00
#
_symmetry.space_group_name_H-M   'P 1'
#
loop_
_entity.id
_entity.type
_entity.pdbx_description
1 polymer ?
#
loop_
_entity_poly.entity_id
_entity_poly.type
_entity_poly.pdbx_seq_one_letter_code
_entity_poly.pdbx_strand_id
1 'polypeptide(L)'
;TVRSIKWWAFYGCESLEKINLNFGLKTVGYGAFMNCKNLKSVSIPMSVTQICDDSFAVSCSTKKGVFDTYSKQTISTQQYSTDSSFTLEGYSGTVAEKYCNDNSLNFVSSGNVIYGDVNNNGTVEAADAKLAKSLIDTVPTEEELTAADVDDDGKITENDVNLILQAVGNEFYAQLFPCAKAMYSAPDYLSGRTMYCD
;
A
#
# COMPACT_ATOMS: atom_id res chain seq x y z
N THR A 1 -15.40 7.35 -6.16
CA THR A 1 -14.21 7.07 -5.33
C THR A 1 -13.07 6.63 -6.24
N VAL A 2 -11.89 7.25 -6.11
CA VAL A 2 -10.69 6.85 -6.87
C VAL A 2 -10.14 5.57 -6.26
N ARG A 3 -9.99 4.51 -7.07
CA ARG A 3 -9.46 3.21 -6.63
C ARG A 3 -7.99 2.99 -7.00
N SER A 4 -7.47 3.71 -7.99
CA SER A 4 -6.10 3.52 -8.44
C SER A 4 -5.49 4.84 -8.88
N ILE A 5 -4.30 5.12 -8.38
CA ILE A 5 -3.41 6.14 -8.91
C ILE A 5 -2.52 5.43 -9.93
N LYS A 6 -2.60 5.85 -11.19
CA LYS A 6 -1.87 5.19 -12.30
C LYS A 6 -0.39 5.59 -12.31
N TRP A 7 0.38 4.90 -13.12
CA TRP A 7 1.81 5.16 -13.33
C TRP A 7 2.05 6.61 -13.70
N TRP A 8 3.01 7.24 -13.04
CA TRP A 8 3.42 8.64 -13.24
C TRP A 8 2.30 9.67 -13.15
N ALA A 9 1.19 9.37 -12.46
CA ALA A 9 0.02 10.26 -12.40
C ALA A 9 0.35 11.66 -11.88
N PHE A 10 1.29 11.78 -10.95
CA PHE A 10 1.77 13.04 -10.38
C PHE A 10 3.29 13.24 -10.61
N TYR A 11 3.85 12.58 -11.64
CA TYR A 11 5.26 12.72 -11.96
C TYR A 11 5.65 14.19 -12.18
N GLY A 12 6.70 14.64 -11.50
CA GLY A 12 7.22 15.99 -11.66
C GLY A 12 6.35 17.10 -11.07
N CYS A 13 5.37 16.77 -10.23
CA CYS A 13 4.59 17.77 -9.50
C CYS A 13 5.45 18.39 -8.39
N GLU A 14 6.47 19.17 -8.77
CA GLU A 14 7.47 19.72 -7.84
C GLU A 14 6.87 20.63 -6.77
N SER A 15 5.74 21.31 -7.05
CA SER A 15 5.03 22.18 -6.11
C SER A 15 4.08 21.42 -5.17
N LEU A 16 3.94 20.10 -5.33
CA LEU A 16 3.06 19.31 -4.48
C LEU A 16 3.69 19.13 -3.10
N GLU A 17 3.09 19.74 -2.08
CA GLU A 17 3.56 19.66 -0.69
C GLU A 17 2.80 18.64 0.13
N LYS A 18 1.51 18.46 -0.15
CA LYS A 18 0.61 17.55 0.56
C LYS A 18 -0.37 16.90 -0.40
N ILE A 19 -0.73 15.68 -0.09
CA ILE A 19 -1.80 14.96 -0.76
C ILE A 19 -2.58 14.16 0.28
N ASN A 20 -3.91 14.17 0.17
CA ASN A 20 -4.78 13.33 0.96
C ASN A 20 -5.24 12.16 0.10
N LEU A 21 -4.82 10.98 0.47
CA LEU A 21 -5.27 9.74 -0.15
C LEU A 21 -6.51 9.26 0.58
N ASN A 22 -7.63 9.24 -0.12
CA ASN A 22 -8.90 8.88 0.49
C ASN A 22 -9.06 7.36 0.59
N PHE A 23 -9.82 6.94 1.57
CA PHE A 23 -10.26 5.56 1.72
C PHE A 23 -10.92 5.01 0.44
N GLY A 24 -10.70 3.73 0.18
CA GLY A 24 -11.11 3.07 -1.06
C GLY A 24 -10.07 3.10 -2.17
N LEU A 25 -8.95 3.84 -1.99
CA LEU A 25 -7.78 3.70 -2.85
C LEU A 25 -7.15 2.32 -2.61
N LYS A 26 -6.93 1.57 -3.67
CA LYS A 26 -6.36 0.21 -3.62
C LYS A 26 -4.91 0.17 -4.12
N THR A 27 -4.57 0.97 -5.12
CA THR A 27 -3.26 0.86 -5.79
C THR A 27 -2.62 2.23 -5.97
N VAL A 28 -1.33 2.31 -5.68
CA VAL A 28 -0.44 3.41 -6.07
C VAL A 28 0.56 2.88 -7.08
N GLY A 29 0.48 3.41 -8.31
CA GLY A 29 1.23 2.93 -9.45
C GLY A 29 2.71 3.34 -9.45
N TYR A 30 3.51 2.68 -10.30
CA TYR A 30 4.93 2.95 -10.48
C TYR A 30 5.23 4.43 -10.72
N GLY A 31 6.18 4.97 -9.96
CA GLY A 31 6.62 6.35 -10.11
C GLY A 31 5.52 7.40 -9.95
N ALA A 32 4.39 7.06 -9.31
CA ALA A 32 3.21 7.92 -9.26
C ALA A 32 3.51 9.32 -8.72
N PHE A 33 4.41 9.44 -7.75
CA PHE A 33 4.87 10.69 -7.15
C PHE A 33 6.37 10.95 -7.35
N MET A 34 6.96 10.32 -8.36
CA MET A 34 8.37 10.54 -8.67
C MET A 34 8.62 12.01 -9.05
N ASN A 35 9.70 12.59 -8.58
CA ASN A 35 10.05 14.02 -8.73
C ASN A 35 9.08 15.00 -8.05
N CYS A 36 8.29 14.59 -7.08
CA CYS A 36 7.53 15.47 -6.21
C CYS A 36 8.42 15.98 -5.06
N LYS A 37 9.38 16.85 -5.35
CA LYS A 37 10.47 17.23 -4.45
C LYS A 37 10.04 17.88 -3.13
N ASN A 38 8.87 18.55 -3.13
CA ASN A 38 8.33 19.23 -1.96
C ASN A 38 7.36 18.36 -1.15
N LEU A 39 7.01 17.17 -1.64
CA LEU A 39 6.20 16.20 -0.90
C LEU A 39 7.07 15.50 0.14
N LYS A 40 6.83 15.76 1.43
CA LYS A 40 7.67 15.26 2.52
C LYS A 40 7.06 14.13 3.33
N SER A 41 5.74 14.06 3.34
CA SER A 41 5.03 12.93 3.96
C SER A 41 3.72 12.64 3.24
N VAL A 42 3.27 11.41 3.36
CA VAL A 42 1.98 10.96 2.88
C VAL A 42 1.39 9.96 3.87
N SER A 43 0.12 10.16 4.21
CA SER A 43 -0.64 9.16 4.97
C SER A 43 -1.31 8.19 4.00
N ILE A 44 -1.03 6.91 4.18
CA ILE A 44 -1.53 5.81 3.35
C ILE A 44 -2.74 5.19 4.03
N PRO A 45 -3.94 5.27 3.42
CA PRO A 45 -5.11 4.61 3.98
C PRO A 45 -4.94 3.09 4.02
N MET A 46 -5.58 2.45 5.00
CA MET A 46 -5.57 1.00 5.21
C MET A 46 -6.07 0.24 3.97
N SER A 47 -6.96 0.86 3.20
CA SER A 47 -7.53 0.28 1.99
C SER A 47 -6.52 0.07 0.85
N VAL A 48 -5.32 0.66 0.94
CA VAL A 48 -4.26 0.48 -0.06
C VAL A 48 -3.64 -0.89 0.12
N THR A 49 -3.71 -1.67 -0.94
CA THR A 49 -3.24 -3.06 -0.96
C THR A 49 -1.99 -3.25 -1.81
N GLN A 50 -1.63 -2.22 -2.60
CA GLN A 50 -0.45 -2.28 -3.44
C GLN A 50 0.18 -0.90 -3.60
N ILE A 51 1.49 -0.82 -3.37
CA ILE A 51 2.33 0.33 -3.68
C ILE A 51 3.46 -0.19 -4.57
N CYS A 52 3.50 0.32 -5.80
CA CYS A 52 4.51 -0.10 -6.77
C CYS A 52 5.85 0.57 -6.52
N ASP A 53 6.91 0.03 -7.13
CA ASP A 53 8.27 0.58 -6.99
C ASP A 53 8.34 2.05 -7.41
N ASP A 54 9.28 2.77 -6.81
CA ASP A 54 9.58 4.17 -7.09
C ASP A 54 8.35 5.13 -6.96
N SER A 55 7.25 4.68 -6.32
CA SER A 55 6.02 5.48 -6.19
C SER A 55 6.22 6.75 -5.39
N PHE A 56 7.03 6.71 -4.33
CA PHE A 56 7.28 7.83 -3.43
C PHE A 56 8.77 8.07 -3.21
N ALA A 57 9.12 9.29 -2.83
CA ALA A 57 10.47 9.68 -2.39
C ALA A 57 11.58 9.54 -3.44
N VAL A 58 11.24 9.22 -4.69
CA VAL A 58 12.24 9.00 -5.74
C VAL A 58 12.32 10.22 -6.66
N SER A 59 13.54 10.68 -6.89
CA SER A 59 13.86 11.69 -7.89
C SER A 59 14.66 11.06 -9.02
N CYS A 60 14.26 11.36 -10.25
CA CYS A 60 14.96 10.98 -11.46
C CYS A 60 15.52 12.22 -12.14
N SER A 61 16.80 12.23 -12.41
CA SER A 61 17.48 13.29 -13.16
C SER A 61 18.26 12.69 -14.33
N THR A 62 18.30 13.43 -15.44
CA THR A 62 19.13 13.05 -16.58
C THR A 62 20.51 13.67 -16.39
N LYS A 63 21.53 12.85 -16.19
CA LYS A 63 22.91 13.31 -16.26
C LYS A 63 23.28 13.57 -17.73
N LYS A 64 23.75 14.75 -18.05
CA LYS A 64 24.33 15.02 -19.39
C LYS A 64 25.44 14.01 -19.60
N GLY A 65 25.28 13.20 -20.60
CA GLY A 65 26.22 12.14 -20.92
C GLY A 65 27.53 12.66 -21.46
N VAL A 66 28.52 11.82 -21.40
CA VAL A 66 29.79 12.01 -22.09
C VAL A 66 29.56 11.69 -23.56
N PHE A 67 30.12 12.49 -24.45
CA PHE A 67 30.08 12.20 -25.87
C PHE A 67 30.89 10.92 -26.13
N ASP A 68 30.19 9.89 -26.57
CA ASP A 68 30.85 8.65 -26.96
C ASP A 68 31.48 8.80 -28.35
N THR A 69 32.79 8.77 -28.38
CA THR A 69 33.57 8.95 -29.61
C THR A 69 33.39 7.82 -30.63
N TYR A 70 32.95 6.64 -30.15
CA TYR A 70 32.73 5.48 -31.00
C TYR A 70 31.36 5.53 -31.70
N SER A 71 30.31 5.74 -30.94
CA SER A 71 28.93 5.80 -31.48
C SER A 71 28.58 7.19 -32.08
N LYS A 72 29.44 8.21 -31.86
CA LYS A 72 29.20 9.60 -32.25
C LYS A 72 27.92 10.20 -31.60
N GLN A 73 27.50 9.67 -30.48
CA GLN A 73 26.29 10.09 -29.77
C GLN A 73 26.62 10.52 -28.33
N THR A 74 25.83 11.43 -27.79
CA THR A 74 25.88 11.76 -26.39
C THR A 74 24.98 10.77 -25.63
N ILE A 75 25.56 9.90 -24.84
CA ILE A 75 24.83 8.94 -24.00
C ILE A 75 24.45 9.66 -22.71
N SER A 76 23.17 9.92 -22.55
CA SER A 76 22.60 10.45 -21.32
C SER A 76 22.17 9.28 -20.43
N THR A 77 22.59 9.30 -19.17
CA THR A 77 22.17 8.29 -18.18
C THR A 77 21.15 8.89 -17.25
N GLN A 78 20.13 8.11 -16.93
CA GLN A 78 19.18 8.43 -15.87
C GLN A 78 19.80 8.11 -14.51
N GLN A 79 19.75 9.05 -13.58
CA GLN A 79 20.21 8.86 -12.22
C GLN A 79 19.02 9.00 -11.28
N TYR A 80 18.80 7.95 -10.49
CA TYR A 80 17.77 7.91 -9.46
C TYR A 80 18.38 8.22 -8.10
N SER A 81 17.63 8.90 -7.27
CA SER A 81 17.99 9.17 -5.88
C SER A 81 16.74 9.10 -5.02
N THR A 82 16.87 8.54 -3.83
CA THR A 82 15.78 8.42 -2.85
C THR A 82 15.95 9.50 -1.78
N ASP A 83 14.87 10.19 -1.42
CA ASP A 83 14.84 11.14 -0.30
C ASP A 83 14.58 10.36 0.99
N SER A 84 15.65 10.05 1.73
CA SER A 84 15.56 9.33 3.01
C SER A 84 14.88 10.12 4.13
N SER A 85 14.64 11.41 3.94
CA SER A 85 13.88 12.23 4.89
C SER A 85 12.36 12.11 4.72
N PHE A 86 11.91 11.51 3.61
CA PHE A 86 10.50 11.29 3.33
C PHE A 86 9.88 10.30 4.32
N THR A 87 8.65 10.56 4.72
CA THR A 87 7.93 9.75 5.71
C THR A 87 6.60 9.25 5.13
N LEU A 88 6.35 7.95 5.23
CA LEU A 88 5.01 7.41 5.09
C LEU A 88 4.40 7.20 6.48
N GLU A 89 3.17 7.66 6.61
CA GLU A 89 2.32 7.37 7.75
C GLU A 89 1.32 6.29 7.35
N GLY A 90 1.04 5.36 8.24
CA GLY A 90 0.10 4.27 7.94
C GLY A 90 0.01 3.28 9.09
N TYR A 91 -0.64 2.17 8.85
CA TYR A 91 -0.82 1.14 9.87
C TYR A 91 0.26 0.07 9.75
N SER A 92 0.75 -0.41 10.91
CA SER A 92 1.70 -1.52 10.96
C SER A 92 1.08 -2.80 10.40
N GLY A 93 1.90 -3.63 9.75
CA GLY A 93 1.45 -4.83 9.06
C GLY A 93 0.90 -4.60 7.64
N THR A 94 0.81 -3.33 7.20
CA THR A 94 0.29 -2.99 5.86
C THR A 94 1.38 -2.88 4.79
N VAL A 95 0.96 -2.73 3.53
CA VAL A 95 1.86 -2.49 2.41
C VAL A 95 2.65 -1.19 2.54
N ALA A 96 2.17 -0.22 3.33
CA ALA A 96 2.88 1.04 3.58
C ALA A 96 4.16 0.80 4.38
N GLU A 97 4.07 0.03 5.47
CA GLU A 97 5.24 -0.34 6.26
C GLU A 97 6.22 -1.19 5.45
N LYS A 98 5.70 -2.18 4.71
CA LYS A 98 6.53 -3.01 3.82
C LYS A 98 7.27 -2.16 2.79
N TYR A 99 6.59 -1.22 2.13
CA TYR A 99 7.20 -0.33 1.15
C TYR A 99 8.33 0.51 1.76
N CYS A 100 8.14 1.03 2.98
CA CYS A 100 9.18 1.78 3.68
C CYS A 100 10.40 0.93 4.00
N ASN A 101 10.19 -0.29 4.49
CA ASN A 101 11.27 -1.22 4.80
C ASN A 101 12.07 -1.59 3.55
N ASP A 102 11.40 -1.90 2.44
CA ASP A 102 12.02 -2.28 1.17
C ASP A 102 12.83 -1.12 0.55
N ASN A 103 12.42 0.13 0.79
CA ASN A 103 13.03 1.34 0.21
C ASN A 103 13.87 2.16 1.21
N SER A 104 14.05 1.68 2.44
CA SER A 104 14.79 2.39 3.51
C SER A 104 14.24 3.80 3.79
N LEU A 105 12.92 3.94 3.80
CA LEU A 105 12.20 5.17 4.12
C LEU A 105 11.74 5.19 5.58
N ASN A 106 11.42 6.38 6.09
CA ASN A 106 10.83 6.51 7.41
C ASN A 106 9.38 6.07 7.39
N PHE A 107 9.00 5.26 8.37
CA PHE A 107 7.63 4.85 8.61
C PHE A 107 7.15 5.34 9.97
N VAL A 108 5.96 5.93 10.01
CA VAL A 108 5.27 6.32 11.25
C VAL A 108 3.98 5.53 11.34
N SER A 109 3.88 4.68 12.35
CA SER A 109 2.70 3.86 12.58
C SER A 109 1.57 4.68 13.21
N SER A 110 0.38 4.59 12.61
CA SER A 110 -0.87 5.12 13.16
C SER A 110 -1.60 4.09 14.03
N GLY A 111 -1.10 2.87 14.11
CA GLY A 111 -1.67 1.75 14.86
C GLY A 111 -1.36 0.41 14.20
N ASN A 112 -1.89 -0.66 14.77
CA ASN A 112 -1.80 -2.00 14.19
C ASN A 112 -3.14 -2.36 13.54
N VAL A 113 -3.08 -3.04 12.39
CA VAL A 113 -4.26 -3.66 11.79
C VAL A 113 -4.19 -5.15 12.03
N ILE A 114 -5.19 -5.67 12.67
CA ILE A 114 -5.41 -7.11 12.79
C ILE A 114 -6.72 -7.40 12.05
N TYR A 115 -6.61 -8.00 10.89
CA TYR A 115 -7.79 -8.39 10.12
C TYR A 115 -8.59 -9.41 10.89
N GLY A 116 -9.89 -9.19 10.98
CA GLY A 116 -10.80 -10.01 11.80
C GLY A 116 -10.97 -9.53 13.24
N ASP A 117 -10.10 -8.64 13.74
CA ASP A 117 -10.25 -7.97 15.05
C ASP A 117 -11.07 -6.70 14.88
N VAL A 118 -12.37 -6.85 14.79
CA VAL A 118 -13.30 -5.77 14.46
C VAL A 118 -13.52 -4.83 15.65
N ASN A 119 -13.33 -5.33 16.88
CA ASN A 119 -13.45 -4.52 18.10
C ASN A 119 -12.12 -3.89 18.54
N ASN A 120 -11.02 -4.17 17.82
CA ASN A 120 -9.68 -3.63 18.04
C ASN A 120 -9.13 -3.89 19.44
N ASN A 121 -9.39 -5.09 19.98
CA ASN A 121 -8.88 -5.50 21.30
C ASN A 121 -7.55 -6.28 21.23
N GLY A 122 -7.02 -6.50 20.02
CA GLY A 122 -5.76 -7.19 19.76
C GLY A 122 -5.90 -8.69 19.53
N THR A 123 -7.12 -9.24 19.49
CA THR A 123 -7.36 -10.68 19.27
C THR A 123 -8.55 -10.90 18.37
N VAL A 124 -8.50 -11.94 17.51
CA VAL A 124 -9.65 -12.37 16.71
C VAL A 124 -10.48 -13.37 17.50
N GLU A 125 -11.72 -13.01 17.83
CA GLU A 125 -12.61 -13.81 18.67
C GLU A 125 -14.06 -13.80 18.18
N ALA A 126 -14.93 -14.59 18.81
CA ALA A 126 -16.34 -14.67 18.40
C ALA A 126 -17.11 -13.33 18.55
N ALA A 127 -16.63 -12.43 19.42
CA ALA A 127 -17.17 -11.09 19.56
C ALA A 127 -17.00 -10.27 18.29
N ASP A 128 -15.88 -10.44 17.56
CA ASP A 128 -15.59 -9.75 16.32
C ASP A 128 -16.51 -10.18 15.19
N ALA A 129 -16.74 -11.49 15.06
CA ALA A 129 -17.71 -12.01 14.09
C ALA A 129 -19.12 -11.47 14.36
N LYS A 130 -19.50 -11.34 15.64
CA LYS A 130 -20.78 -10.76 16.02
C LYS A 130 -20.86 -9.26 15.66
N LEU A 131 -19.76 -8.54 15.88
CA LEU A 131 -19.66 -7.11 15.51
C LEU A 131 -19.69 -6.96 13.99
N ALA A 132 -18.86 -7.72 13.25
CA ALA A 132 -18.88 -7.74 11.79
C ALA A 132 -20.29 -7.98 11.23
N LYS A 133 -21.01 -8.94 11.80
CA LYS A 133 -22.41 -9.21 11.44
C LYS A 133 -23.33 -8.00 11.65
N SER A 134 -23.12 -7.22 12.69
CA SER A 134 -23.92 -6.01 12.95
C SER A 134 -23.60 -4.86 11.99
N LEU A 135 -22.47 -4.93 11.28
CA LEU A 135 -22.05 -3.94 10.27
C LEU A 135 -22.55 -4.26 8.86
N ILE A 136 -23.09 -5.45 8.63
CA ILE A 136 -23.72 -5.81 7.35
C ILE A 136 -24.85 -4.82 7.05
N ASP A 137 -24.92 -4.33 5.80
CA ASP A 137 -25.90 -3.34 5.32
C ASP A 137 -25.81 -1.96 6.03
N THR A 138 -24.75 -1.70 6.78
CA THR A 138 -24.50 -0.36 7.36
C THR A 138 -23.51 0.44 6.50
N VAL A 139 -23.16 1.65 6.96
CA VAL A 139 -22.04 2.41 6.41
C VAL A 139 -20.90 2.36 7.44
N PRO A 140 -20.01 1.37 7.33
CA PRO A 140 -18.92 1.21 8.28
C PRO A 140 -17.92 2.36 8.17
N THR A 141 -17.18 2.61 9.25
CA THR A 141 -15.97 3.42 9.20
C THR A 141 -14.89 2.73 8.38
N GLU A 142 -13.83 3.45 8.05
CA GLU A 142 -12.66 2.88 7.34
C GLU A 142 -12.03 1.74 8.13
N GLU A 143 -11.87 1.93 9.42
CA GLU A 143 -11.28 0.95 10.33
C GLU A 143 -12.15 -0.29 10.45
N GLU A 144 -13.45 -0.12 10.67
CA GLU A 144 -14.42 -1.23 10.73
C GLU A 144 -14.46 -2.03 9.42
N LEU A 145 -14.49 -1.33 8.27
CA LEU A 145 -14.49 -2.04 6.98
C LEU A 145 -13.18 -2.81 6.78
N THR A 146 -12.03 -2.21 7.08
CA THR A 146 -10.75 -2.90 6.90
C THR A 146 -10.60 -4.09 7.83
N ALA A 147 -11.05 -3.98 9.06
CA ALA A 147 -10.97 -5.09 10.02
C ALA A 147 -11.96 -6.21 9.69
N ALA A 148 -13.15 -5.89 9.20
CA ALA A 148 -14.22 -6.85 9.00
C ALA A 148 -14.31 -7.43 7.58
N ASP A 149 -13.86 -6.72 6.53
CA ASP A 149 -13.79 -7.19 5.14
C ASP A 149 -12.52 -8.06 4.99
N VAL A 150 -12.61 -9.30 5.44
CA VAL A 150 -11.45 -10.21 5.49
C VAL A 150 -11.20 -10.94 4.18
N ASP A 151 -12.13 -10.89 3.22
CA ASP A 151 -11.92 -11.42 1.87
C ASP A 151 -11.57 -10.33 0.84
N ASP A 152 -11.52 -9.04 1.29
CA ASP A 152 -11.12 -7.85 0.52
C ASP A 152 -11.99 -7.61 -0.74
N ASP A 153 -13.28 -7.96 -0.66
CA ASP A 153 -14.23 -7.72 -1.76
C ASP A 153 -14.79 -6.28 -1.75
N GLY A 154 -14.54 -5.53 -0.69
CA GLY A 154 -14.94 -4.15 -0.46
C GLY A 154 -16.28 -4.01 0.24
N LYS A 155 -16.78 -5.06 0.87
CA LYS A 155 -18.03 -5.09 1.62
C LYS A 155 -17.89 -5.98 2.84
N ILE A 156 -18.74 -5.74 3.83
CA ILE A 156 -18.92 -6.66 4.96
C ILE A 156 -20.15 -7.53 4.67
N THR A 157 -19.94 -8.82 4.59
CA THR A 157 -20.97 -9.82 4.23
C THR A 157 -21.00 -10.98 5.23
N GLU A 158 -21.97 -11.87 5.09
CA GLU A 158 -21.99 -13.13 5.88
C GLU A 158 -20.76 -14.02 5.58
N ASN A 159 -20.09 -13.84 4.42
CA ASN A 159 -18.86 -14.58 4.11
C ASN A 159 -17.73 -14.17 5.05
N ASP A 160 -17.54 -12.86 5.27
CA ASP A 160 -16.54 -12.34 6.21
C ASP A 160 -16.79 -12.82 7.63
N VAL A 161 -18.05 -12.76 8.08
CA VAL A 161 -18.45 -13.26 9.40
C VAL A 161 -18.06 -14.73 9.56
N ASN A 162 -18.29 -15.55 8.56
CA ASN A 162 -17.94 -16.97 8.58
C ASN A 162 -16.42 -17.19 8.57
N LEU A 163 -15.69 -16.40 7.81
CA LEU A 163 -14.20 -16.44 7.77
C LEU A 163 -13.61 -16.05 9.11
N ILE A 164 -14.10 -14.98 9.75
CA ILE A 164 -13.70 -14.57 11.10
C ILE A 164 -13.98 -15.70 12.09
N LEU A 165 -15.16 -16.31 12.04
CA LEU A 165 -15.49 -17.45 12.92
C LEU A 165 -14.55 -18.65 12.74
N GLN A 166 -14.11 -18.92 11.49
CA GLN A 166 -13.14 -19.99 11.21
C GLN A 166 -11.75 -19.66 11.77
N ALA A 167 -11.40 -18.38 11.84
CA ALA A 167 -10.12 -17.92 12.37
C ALA A 167 -10.09 -17.93 13.91
N VAL A 168 -11.25 -17.92 14.57
CA VAL A 168 -11.33 -17.91 16.04
C VAL A 168 -10.59 -19.11 16.63
N GLY A 169 -9.55 -18.84 17.41
CA GLY A 169 -8.72 -19.88 18.04
C GLY A 169 -7.82 -20.65 17.06
N ASN A 170 -7.69 -20.21 15.83
CA ASN A 170 -6.84 -20.81 14.81
C ASN A 170 -5.93 -19.77 14.16
N GLU A 171 -4.74 -19.59 14.72
CA GLU A 171 -3.74 -18.63 14.23
C GLU A 171 -3.37 -18.83 12.75
N PHE A 172 -3.47 -20.05 12.24
CA PHE A 172 -3.19 -20.33 10.82
C PHE A 172 -4.19 -19.64 9.91
N TYR A 173 -5.49 -19.67 10.24
CA TYR A 173 -6.49 -18.97 9.43
C TYR A 173 -6.41 -17.46 9.59
N ALA A 174 -6.11 -16.95 10.78
CA ALA A 174 -5.94 -15.52 11.01
C ALA A 174 -4.77 -14.92 10.19
N GLN A 175 -3.73 -15.70 9.92
CA GLN A 175 -2.59 -15.29 9.07
C GLN A 175 -2.93 -15.24 7.58
N LEU A 176 -4.04 -15.81 7.16
CA LEU A 176 -4.48 -15.80 5.75
C LEU A 176 -5.30 -14.55 5.40
N PHE A 177 -5.61 -13.71 6.36
CA PHE A 177 -6.35 -12.48 6.11
C PHE A 177 -5.45 -11.34 5.61
N PRO A 178 -5.95 -10.51 4.67
CA PRO A 178 -7.15 -10.74 3.87
C PRO A 178 -6.96 -11.88 2.86
N CYS A 179 -7.95 -12.76 2.76
CA CYS A 179 -7.85 -14.03 2.03
C CYS A 179 -7.52 -13.87 0.53
N ALA A 180 -7.90 -12.77 -0.09
CA ALA A 180 -7.66 -12.52 -1.51
C ALA A 180 -6.19 -12.41 -1.88
N LYS A 181 -5.30 -12.11 -0.92
CA LYS A 181 -3.87 -11.89 -1.18
C LYS A 181 -2.98 -13.08 -0.96
N ALA A 182 -3.36 -14.02 -0.09
CA ALA A 182 -2.56 -15.21 0.16
C ALA A 182 -2.46 -16.14 -1.05
N MET A 183 -3.37 -16.00 -2.02
CA MET A 183 -3.37 -16.80 -3.26
C MET A 183 -2.67 -16.15 -4.45
N TYR A 184 -2.34 -14.87 -4.38
CA TYR A 184 -1.73 -14.12 -5.49
C TYR A 184 -0.48 -13.34 -5.09
N SER A 185 0.29 -13.82 -4.11
CA SER A 185 1.71 -13.49 -4.11
C SER A 185 2.29 -14.12 -5.36
N ALA A 186 2.44 -13.30 -6.39
CA ALA A 186 3.16 -13.72 -7.59
C ALA A 186 4.47 -14.36 -7.16
N PRO A 187 4.87 -15.49 -7.78
CA PRO A 187 6.16 -16.10 -7.48
C PRO A 187 7.23 -15.04 -7.66
N ASP A 188 8.18 -14.99 -6.72
CA ASP A 188 9.40 -14.21 -6.81
C ASP A 188 10.03 -14.41 -8.19
N TYR A 189 9.69 -13.57 -9.14
CA TYR A 189 10.46 -13.43 -10.34
C TYR A 189 11.69 -12.60 -10.01
N LEU A 190 12.77 -13.34 -9.65
CA LEU A 190 14.14 -12.93 -9.88
C LEU A 190 14.40 -11.42 -9.72
N SER A 191 14.89 -10.99 -8.57
CA SER A 191 15.78 -9.81 -8.39
C SER A 191 15.68 -8.70 -9.44
N GLY A 192 14.49 -8.42 -9.95
CA GLY A 192 14.20 -7.32 -10.85
C GLY A 192 13.06 -6.50 -10.24
N ARG A 193 13.27 -5.20 -10.13
CA ARG A 193 12.21 -4.26 -9.79
C ARG A 193 10.98 -4.58 -10.62
N THR A 194 9.86 -4.88 -9.98
CA THR A 194 8.59 -5.08 -10.68
C THR A 194 8.19 -3.78 -11.36
N MET A 195 8.46 -3.67 -12.65
CA MET A 195 8.09 -2.49 -13.45
C MET A 195 6.60 -2.39 -13.76
N TYR A 196 5.82 -3.41 -13.40
CA TYR A 196 4.40 -3.50 -13.76
C TYR A 196 3.57 -3.88 -12.54
N CYS A 197 2.81 -2.91 -12.06
CA CYS A 197 1.63 -3.14 -11.25
C CYS A 197 0.43 -3.01 -12.18
N ASP A 198 -0.25 -4.09 -12.48
CA ASP A 198 -1.46 -4.11 -13.31
C ASP A 198 -2.64 -3.38 -12.66
#